data_584902f7a0a13a97c02003b0b30953d9
#
_entry.id   584902f7a0a13a97c02003b0b30953d9
#
_cell.length_a   1.000
_cell.length_b   1.000
_cell.length_c   1.000
_cell.angle_alpha   90.00
_cell.angle_beta   90.00
_cell.angle_gamma   90.00
#
_symmetry.space_group_name_H-M   'P 1'
#
loop_
_entity.id
_entity.type
_entity.pdbx_description
1 polymer ?
#
loop_
_entity_poly.entity_id
_entity_poly.type
_entity_poly.pdbx_seq_one_letter_code
_entity_poly.pdbx_strand_id
1 'polypeptide(L)'
;TPACRPQLGRFRSQAEFIVWASCGLMNPKAHTVTPVGVFTTGTAPREKRHQVGKPLALMEHLIKIVPPTSTILDPFAGSGTTGVAALRAGHRFIGMELSPWYCDVTKQRLADST
;
A
#
# COMPACT_ATOMS: atom_id res chain seq x y z
N THR A 1 0.09 -11.04 -7.34
CA THR A 1 1.04 -12.05 -7.87
C THR A 1 0.49 -13.41 -7.54
N PRO A 2 0.32 -14.31 -8.51
CA PRO A 2 -0.03 -15.67 -8.16
C PRO A 2 1.03 -16.19 -7.18
N ALA A 3 0.58 -16.78 -6.08
CA ALA A 3 1.47 -17.37 -5.11
C ALA A 3 2.42 -18.29 -5.88
N CYS A 4 3.71 -17.97 -5.84
CA CYS A 4 4.71 -18.76 -6.51
C CYS A 4 4.62 -20.17 -5.94
N ARG A 5 4.09 -21.12 -6.72
CA ARG A 5 4.00 -22.51 -6.28
C ARG A 5 5.42 -22.99 -6.01
N PRO A 6 5.66 -23.60 -4.84
CA PRO A 6 6.97 -24.16 -4.56
C PRO A 6 7.36 -25.15 -5.65
N GLN A 7 8.52 -24.94 -6.24
CA GLN A 7 9.09 -25.86 -7.23
C GLN A 7 10.30 -26.55 -6.61
N LEU A 8 10.38 -27.84 -6.79
CA LEU A 8 11.54 -28.61 -6.33
C LEU A 8 12.81 -28.07 -6.98
N GLY A 9 13.91 -28.05 -6.25
CA GLY A 9 15.21 -27.60 -6.73
C GLY A 9 15.38 -26.08 -6.84
N ARG A 10 14.46 -25.29 -6.29
CA ARG A 10 14.55 -23.83 -6.29
C ARG A 10 14.30 -23.25 -4.90
N PHE A 11 14.94 -22.12 -4.62
CA PHE A 11 14.62 -21.36 -3.42
C PHE A 11 13.24 -20.70 -3.57
N ARG A 12 12.47 -20.73 -2.49
CA ARG A 12 11.19 -20.03 -2.43
C ARG A 12 11.45 -18.52 -2.38
N SER A 13 10.78 -17.75 -3.23
CA SER A 13 10.75 -16.30 -3.10
C SER A 13 9.93 -15.92 -1.86
N GLN A 14 10.56 -15.26 -0.91
CA GLN A 14 9.96 -14.89 0.38
C GLN A 14 9.98 -13.38 0.63
N ALA A 15 10.49 -12.60 -0.30
CA ALA A 15 10.57 -11.15 -0.18
C ALA A 15 10.16 -10.45 -1.47
N GLU A 16 9.55 -9.28 -1.33
CA GLU A 16 9.37 -8.31 -2.40
C GLU A 16 10.21 -7.08 -2.09
N PHE A 17 10.87 -6.53 -3.10
CA PHE A 17 11.65 -5.32 -2.96
C PHE A 17 10.83 -4.11 -3.37
N ILE A 18 11.00 -3.02 -2.63
CA ILE A 18 10.37 -1.74 -2.91
C ILE A 18 11.46 -0.72 -3.16
N VAL A 19 11.36 -0.02 -4.28
CA VAL A 19 12.25 1.10 -4.59
C VAL A 19 11.53 2.39 -4.23
N TRP A 20 12.19 3.26 -3.49
CA TRP A 20 11.69 4.58 -3.19
C TRP A 20 12.70 5.65 -3.63
N ALA A 21 12.20 6.82 -3.94
CA ALA A 21 13.02 7.95 -4.35
C ALA A 21 12.37 9.27 -3.91
N SER A 22 13.17 10.33 -3.85
CA SER A 22 12.69 11.68 -3.63
C SER A 22 12.92 12.55 -4.87
N CYS A 23 12.07 13.54 -5.06
CA CYS A 23 12.28 14.59 -6.04
C CYS A 23 13.10 15.72 -5.39
N GLY A 24 14.43 15.64 -5.57
CA GLY A 24 15.37 16.56 -4.92
C GLY A 24 15.70 16.19 -3.47
N LEU A 25 16.30 17.13 -2.76
CA LEU A 25 16.68 16.96 -1.37
C LEU A 25 15.45 16.92 -0.46
N MET A 26 15.40 15.92 0.41
CA MET A 26 14.37 15.85 1.45
C MET A 26 14.70 16.82 2.59
N ASN A 27 13.69 17.50 3.10
CA ASN A 27 13.79 18.30 4.30
C ASN A 27 13.52 17.44 5.55
N PRO A 28 14.54 17.07 6.34
CA PRO A 28 14.34 16.20 7.50
C PRO A 28 13.38 16.79 8.54
N LYS A 29 13.27 18.12 8.61
CA LYS A 29 12.38 18.80 9.55
C LYS A 29 10.89 18.66 9.20
N ALA A 30 10.57 18.30 7.96
CA ALA A 30 9.20 18.04 7.54
C ALA A 30 8.70 16.63 7.91
N HIS A 31 9.60 15.76 8.34
CA HIS A 31 9.31 14.36 8.67
C HIS A 31 9.37 14.12 10.17
N THR A 32 8.49 13.26 10.67
CA THR A 32 8.36 13.00 12.12
C THR A 32 8.87 11.63 12.54
N VAL A 33 9.10 10.74 11.58
CA VAL A 33 9.51 9.36 11.84
C VAL A 33 10.54 8.86 10.84
N THR A 34 11.31 7.86 11.25
CA THR A 34 12.18 7.07 10.37
C THR A 34 11.67 5.63 10.38
N PRO A 35 10.84 5.23 9.42
CA PRO A 35 10.31 3.88 9.37
C PRO A 35 11.42 2.86 9.13
N VAL A 36 11.26 1.64 9.68
CA VAL A 36 12.20 0.56 9.42
C VAL A 36 12.15 0.13 7.95
N GLY A 37 13.32 -0.24 7.42
CA GLY A 37 13.45 -0.62 6.00
C GLY A 37 13.00 -2.04 5.67
N VAL A 38 12.62 -2.85 6.66
CA VAL A 38 12.08 -4.20 6.48
C VAL A 38 10.74 -4.30 7.17
N PHE A 39 9.75 -4.76 6.44
CA PHE A 39 8.41 -5.00 6.96
C PHE A 39 8.01 -6.45 6.72
N THR A 40 7.70 -7.16 7.79
CA THR A 40 7.25 -8.53 7.73
C THR A 40 5.76 -8.60 8.01
N THR A 41 4.99 -9.11 7.05
CA THR A 41 3.59 -9.41 7.27
C THR A 41 3.40 -10.92 7.31
N GLY A 42 2.63 -11.41 8.27
CA GLY A 42 2.21 -12.80 8.28
C GLY A 42 1.32 -13.08 7.07
N THR A 43 1.40 -14.29 6.54
CA THR A 43 0.36 -14.82 5.67
C THR A 43 -0.84 -15.16 6.55
N ALA A 44 -1.62 -14.15 6.95
CA ALA A 44 -2.90 -14.42 7.58
C ALA A 44 -3.72 -15.33 6.65
N PRO A 45 -4.48 -16.29 7.21
CA PRO A 45 -5.40 -17.06 6.40
C PRO A 45 -6.25 -16.08 5.60
N ARG A 46 -6.17 -16.19 4.28
CA ARG A 46 -6.88 -15.30 3.38
C ARG A 46 -8.37 -15.35 3.72
N GLU A 47 -8.90 -14.31 4.31
CA GLU A 47 -10.34 -14.13 4.29
C GLU A 47 -10.79 -14.15 2.84
N LYS A 48 -11.56 -15.17 2.47
CA LYS A 48 -11.90 -15.53 1.09
C LYS A 48 -12.68 -14.47 0.31
N ARG A 49 -12.93 -13.29 0.87
CA ARG A 49 -13.87 -12.34 0.29
C ARG A 49 -13.28 -11.21 -0.55
N HIS A 50 -12.02 -10.83 -0.38
CA HIS A 50 -11.45 -9.71 -1.15
C HIS A 50 -9.95 -9.89 -1.39
N GLN A 51 -9.60 -10.81 -2.26
CA GLN A 51 -8.21 -11.13 -2.60
C GLN A 51 -7.62 -10.21 -3.65
N VAL A 52 -7.74 -8.90 -3.51
CA VAL A 52 -7.17 -8.03 -4.53
C VAL A 52 -6.52 -6.84 -3.85
N GLY A 53 -5.19 -6.85 -3.82
CA GLY A 53 -4.40 -5.74 -3.35
C GLY A 53 -3.26 -6.14 -2.42
N LYS A 54 -2.37 -5.21 -2.19
CA LYS A 54 -1.29 -5.34 -1.20
C LYS A 54 -1.89 -5.31 0.22
N PRO A 55 -1.22 -5.92 1.21
CA PRO A 55 -1.68 -5.86 2.60
C PRO A 55 -1.83 -4.42 3.09
N LEU A 56 -2.94 -4.11 3.74
CA LEU A 56 -3.20 -2.77 4.27
C LEU A 56 -2.10 -2.32 5.23
N ALA A 57 -1.67 -3.20 6.13
CA ALA A 57 -0.61 -2.92 7.09
C ALA A 57 0.72 -2.53 6.42
N LEU A 58 1.04 -3.11 5.26
CA LEU A 58 2.20 -2.71 4.47
C LEU A 58 2.03 -1.28 3.95
N MET A 59 0.87 -0.94 3.39
CA MET A 59 0.62 0.41 2.89
C MET A 59 0.63 1.44 4.02
N GLU A 60 0.06 1.13 5.17
CA GLU A 60 0.13 1.96 6.37
C GLU A 60 1.58 2.17 6.84
N HIS A 61 2.43 1.17 6.68
CA HIS A 61 3.86 1.32 6.98
C HIS A 61 4.56 2.23 5.97
N LEU A 62 4.33 2.02 4.67
CA LEU A 62 5.02 2.78 3.61
C LEU A 62 4.68 4.27 3.62
N ILE A 63 3.44 4.63 3.88
CA ILE A 63 3.03 6.05 3.88
C ILE A 63 3.59 6.85 5.06
N LYS A 64 4.21 6.21 6.04
CA LYS A 64 4.89 6.93 7.14
C LYS A 64 6.07 7.77 6.69
N ILE A 65 6.60 7.53 5.49
CA ILE A 65 7.75 8.29 4.97
C ILE A 65 7.38 9.70 4.50
N VAL A 66 6.11 10.02 4.36
CA VAL A 66 5.69 11.36 3.91
C VAL A 66 5.38 12.27 5.09
N PRO A 67 5.51 13.60 4.93
CA PRO A 67 5.12 14.56 5.95
C PRO A 67 3.63 14.44 6.33
N PRO A 68 3.24 14.86 7.55
CA PRO A 68 1.84 14.91 7.94
C PRO A 68 0.98 15.71 6.95
N THR A 69 -0.28 15.31 6.78
CA THR A 69 -1.27 15.98 5.92
C THR A 69 -0.87 16.09 4.44
N SER A 70 -0.06 15.15 3.97
CA SER A 70 0.32 15.06 2.56
C SER A 70 -0.83 14.62 1.67
N THR A 71 -0.66 14.77 0.36
CA THR A 71 -1.52 14.15 -0.65
C THR A 71 -0.83 12.92 -1.21
N ILE A 72 -1.48 11.77 -1.09
CA ILE A 72 -0.99 10.49 -1.62
C ILE A 72 -1.64 10.27 -2.99
N LEU A 73 -0.82 10.05 -3.99
CA LEU A 73 -1.27 9.69 -5.34
C LEU A 73 -0.96 8.22 -5.62
N ASP A 74 -1.96 7.48 -6.04
CA ASP A 74 -1.79 6.12 -6.56
C ASP A 74 -2.38 6.03 -7.97
N PRO A 75 -1.55 6.01 -9.02
CA PRO A 75 -2.02 5.95 -10.40
C PRO A 75 -2.53 4.57 -10.81
N PHE A 76 -2.40 3.56 -9.95
CA PHE A 76 -2.85 2.19 -10.16
C PHE A 76 -3.59 1.67 -8.93
N ALA A 77 -4.62 2.40 -8.54
CA ALA A 77 -5.26 2.26 -7.23
C ALA A 77 -5.89 0.88 -6.98
N GLY A 78 -6.29 0.17 -8.03
CA GLY A 78 -6.90 -1.15 -7.90
C GLY A 78 -8.09 -1.13 -6.96
N SER A 79 -8.03 -1.91 -5.89
CA SER A 79 -9.08 -1.97 -4.85
C SER A 79 -8.99 -0.86 -3.80
N GLY A 80 -8.04 0.08 -3.92
CA GLY A 80 -7.94 1.26 -3.08
C GLY A 80 -7.25 1.07 -1.73
N THR A 81 -6.43 0.05 -1.56
CA THR A 81 -5.73 -0.21 -0.29
C THR A 81 -4.85 0.97 0.12
N THR A 82 -4.13 1.57 -0.82
CA THR A 82 -3.33 2.78 -0.58
C THR A 82 -4.20 3.94 -0.08
N GLY A 83 -5.37 4.12 -0.67
CA GLY A 83 -6.31 5.16 -0.27
C GLY A 83 -6.85 4.97 1.14
N VAL A 84 -7.21 3.75 1.51
CA VAL A 84 -7.63 3.42 2.88
C VAL A 84 -6.53 3.75 3.88
N ALA A 85 -5.29 3.35 3.59
CA ALA A 85 -4.13 3.65 4.43
C ALA A 85 -3.92 5.17 4.56
N ALA A 86 -4.00 5.90 3.46
CA ALA A 86 -3.83 7.34 3.41
C ALA A 86 -4.87 8.07 4.28
N LEU A 87 -6.15 7.76 4.12
CA LEU A 87 -7.23 8.38 4.88
C LEU A 87 -7.12 8.09 6.38
N ARG A 88 -6.79 6.85 6.76
CA ARG A 88 -6.57 6.49 8.17
C ARG A 88 -5.42 7.26 8.82
N ALA A 89 -4.41 7.60 8.04
CA ALA A 89 -3.27 8.37 8.51
C ALA A 89 -3.48 9.91 8.44
N GLY A 90 -4.67 10.37 8.04
CA GLY A 90 -4.99 11.78 7.93
C GLY A 90 -4.45 12.48 6.68
N HIS A 91 -4.10 11.71 5.66
CA HIS A 91 -3.67 12.23 4.36
C HIS A 91 -4.85 12.40 3.40
N ARG A 92 -4.66 13.22 2.38
CA ARG A 92 -5.54 13.28 1.21
C ARG A 92 -5.13 12.19 0.23
N PHE A 93 -6.08 11.71 -0.55
CA PHE A 93 -5.83 10.64 -1.52
C PHE A 93 -6.37 10.99 -2.90
N ILE A 94 -5.57 10.70 -3.91
CA ILE A 94 -5.95 10.74 -5.32
C ILE A 94 -5.61 9.38 -5.91
N GLY A 95 -6.63 8.65 -6.37
CA GLY A 95 -6.46 7.35 -7.01
C GLY A 95 -6.85 7.41 -8.48
N MET A 96 -6.14 6.66 -9.31
CA MET A 96 -6.50 6.42 -10.70
C MET A 96 -6.66 4.92 -10.91
N GLU A 97 -7.72 4.52 -11.57
CA GLU A 97 -8.01 3.12 -11.87
C GLU A 97 -8.77 3.03 -13.19
N LEU A 98 -8.33 2.13 -14.05
CA LEU A 98 -8.93 1.95 -15.38
C LEU A 98 -10.23 1.15 -15.33
N SER A 99 -10.32 0.17 -14.41
CA SER A 99 -11.50 -0.70 -14.29
C SER A 99 -12.64 0.01 -13.56
N PRO A 100 -13.82 0.19 -14.18
CA PRO A 100 -14.98 0.77 -13.50
C PRO A 100 -15.39 -0.02 -12.25
N TRP A 101 -15.30 -1.34 -12.31
CA TRP A 101 -15.63 -2.20 -11.18
C TRP A 101 -14.71 -1.93 -9.97
N TYR A 102 -13.40 -1.84 -10.20
CA TYR A 102 -12.45 -1.48 -9.14
C TYR A 102 -12.64 -0.06 -8.65
N CYS A 103 -13.01 0.88 -9.51
CA CYS A 103 -13.37 2.24 -9.09
C CYS A 103 -14.50 2.23 -8.06
N ASP A 104 -15.53 1.42 -8.30
CA ASP A 104 -16.67 1.32 -7.39
C ASP A 104 -16.29 0.64 -6.07
N VAL A 105 -15.50 -0.43 -6.12
CA VAL A 105 -14.92 -1.08 -4.93
C VAL A 105 -14.12 -0.08 -4.11
N THR A 106 -13.25 0.69 -4.76
CA THR A 106 -12.44 1.71 -4.09
C THR A 106 -13.29 2.79 -3.44
N LYS A 107 -14.27 3.33 -4.15
CA LYS A 107 -15.20 4.34 -3.59
C LYS A 107 -15.88 3.84 -2.33
N GLN A 108 -16.38 2.60 -2.36
CA GLN A 108 -17.05 2.00 -1.20
C GLN A 108 -16.08 1.85 -0.03
N ARG A 109 -14.89 1.31 -0.26
CA ARG A 109 -13.87 1.13 0.78
C ARG A 109 -13.42 2.44 1.41
N LEU A 110 -13.24 3.49 0.60
CA LEU A 110 -12.88 4.82 1.10
C LEU A 110 -14.01 5.43 1.93
N ALA A 111 -15.27 5.28 1.50
CA ALA A 111 -16.42 5.75 2.28
C ALA A 111 -16.52 5.04 3.63
N ASP A 112 -16.28 3.73 3.68
CA ASP A 112 -16.30 2.94 4.92
C ASP A 112 -15.11 3.25 5.86
N SER A 113 -14.08 3.93 5.36
CA SER A 113 -12.85 4.27 6.11
C SER A 113 -12.88 5.66 6.75
N THR A 114 -13.89 6.42 6.43
CA THR A 114 -14.13 7.78 7.00
C THR A 114 -15.26 7.72 8.09
#